data_88cbc2d133fa87139abb710b138d5b31
#
_entry.id   88cbc2d133fa87139abb710b138d5b31
#
_cell.length_a   1.000
_cell.length_b   1.000
_cell.length_c   1.000
_cell.angle_alpha   90.00
_cell.angle_beta   90.00
_cell.angle_gamma   90.00
#
_symmetry.space_group_name_H-M   'P 1'
#
loop_
_entity.id
_entity.type
_entity.pdbx_description
1 polymer ?
#
loop_
_entity_poly.entity_id
_entity_poly.type
_entity_poly.pdbx_seq_one_letter_code
_entity_poly.pdbx_strand_id
1 'polypeptide(L)'
;MTEFSLLAIAIGGSLGSVARFAISREMGNLLGSYLPYGTLTVNVVGSLALGWFATFFLERQEISSVLRLGLTVGFLGAFTTFSTFSYESLQLLLNGAVWRALFNVVLNAIACIGMCYVGIQMARIM
;
A
#
# COMPACT_ATOMS: atom_id res chain seq x y z
N MET A 1 -12.20 -10.56 17.70
CA MET A 1 -12.25 -9.16 17.27
C MET A 1 -13.31 -8.42 18.10
N THR A 2 -12.96 -7.26 18.63
CA THR A 2 -13.84 -6.46 19.48
C THR A 2 -14.47 -5.32 18.68
N GLU A 3 -15.49 -4.67 19.28
CA GLU A 3 -16.09 -3.48 18.70
C GLU A 3 -15.05 -2.36 18.50
N PHE A 4 -14.11 -2.23 19.45
CA PHE A 4 -13.02 -1.26 19.33
C PHE A 4 -12.07 -1.59 18.17
N SER A 5 -11.87 -2.87 17.88
CA SER A 5 -11.08 -3.28 16.71
C SER A 5 -11.74 -2.86 15.40
N LEU A 6 -13.05 -3.05 15.29
CA LEU A 6 -13.81 -2.61 14.10
C LEU A 6 -13.76 -1.09 13.94
N LEU A 7 -13.91 -0.37 15.05
CA LEU A 7 -13.83 1.09 15.04
C LEU A 7 -12.43 1.57 14.63
N ALA A 8 -11.38 0.94 15.16
CA ALA A 8 -10.00 1.27 14.80
C ALA A 8 -9.73 1.03 13.32
N ILE A 9 -10.24 -0.07 12.77
CA ILE A 9 -10.14 -0.37 11.34
C ILE A 9 -10.88 0.69 10.51
N ALA A 10 -12.08 1.09 10.95
CA ALA A 10 -12.87 2.11 10.25
C ALA A 10 -12.16 3.47 10.24
N ILE A 11 -11.62 3.88 11.37
CA ILE A 11 -10.88 5.15 11.49
C ILE A 11 -9.59 5.08 10.66
N GLY A 12 -8.81 4.02 10.84
CA GLY A 12 -7.58 3.81 10.07
C GLY A 12 -7.86 3.75 8.58
N GLY A 13 -8.91 3.03 8.18
CA GLY A 13 -9.32 2.91 6.79
C GLY A 13 -9.73 4.25 6.17
N SER A 14 -10.45 5.07 6.92
CA SER A 14 -10.83 6.42 6.47
C SER A 14 -9.60 7.28 6.24
N LEU A 15 -8.66 7.28 7.19
CA LEU A 15 -7.41 8.04 7.07
C LEU A 15 -6.53 7.50 5.95
N GLY A 16 -6.44 6.18 5.81
CA GLY A 16 -5.66 5.53 4.76
C GLY A 16 -6.19 5.84 3.37
N SER A 17 -7.50 5.83 3.19
CA SER A 17 -8.13 6.16 1.90
C SER A 17 -7.87 7.61 1.50
N VAL A 18 -7.99 8.54 2.43
CA VAL A 18 -7.72 9.96 2.17
C VAL A 18 -6.24 10.17 1.86
N ALA A 19 -5.35 9.56 2.64
CA ALA A 19 -3.91 9.65 2.41
C ALA A 19 -3.53 9.06 1.04
N ARG A 20 -4.13 7.92 0.66
CA ARG A 20 -3.92 7.33 -0.66
C ARG A 20 -4.31 8.30 -1.78
N PHE A 21 -5.48 8.88 -1.69
CA PHE A 21 -5.95 9.81 -2.71
C PHE A 21 -5.00 11.01 -2.83
N ALA A 22 -4.64 11.62 -1.71
CA ALA A 22 -3.78 12.81 -1.69
C ALA A 22 -2.38 12.51 -2.26
N ILE A 23 -1.75 11.43 -1.82
CA ILE A 23 -0.39 11.07 -2.25
C ILE A 23 -0.39 10.60 -3.70
N SER A 24 -1.37 9.80 -4.11
CA SER A 24 -1.49 9.35 -5.50
C SER A 24 -1.61 10.54 -6.45
N ARG A 25 -2.44 11.51 -6.09
CA ARG A 25 -2.64 12.71 -6.89
C ARG A 25 -1.35 13.52 -7.01
N GLU A 26 -0.68 13.78 -5.90
CA GLU A 26 0.56 14.56 -5.90
C GLU A 26 1.69 13.87 -6.67
N MET A 27 1.83 12.56 -6.51
CA MET A 27 2.86 11.81 -7.24
C MET A 27 2.57 11.78 -8.73
N GLY A 28 1.30 11.65 -9.13
CA GLY A 28 0.90 11.76 -10.52
C GLY A 28 1.24 13.12 -11.11
N ASN A 29 0.98 14.20 -10.36
CA ASN A 29 1.30 15.56 -10.79
C ASN A 29 2.81 15.78 -10.93
N LEU A 30 3.61 15.22 -10.01
CA LEU A 30 5.06 15.40 -10.01
C LEU A 30 5.77 14.56 -11.06
N LEU A 31 5.34 13.31 -11.26
CA LEU A 31 6.07 12.34 -12.07
C LEU A 31 5.48 12.16 -13.48
N GLY A 32 4.30 12.70 -13.72
CA GLY A 32 3.65 12.63 -15.02
C GLY A 32 2.75 11.41 -15.21
N SER A 33 2.41 11.14 -16.47
CA SER A 33 1.37 10.15 -16.82
C SER A 33 1.88 8.98 -17.66
N TYR A 34 3.19 8.81 -17.80
CA TYR A 34 3.73 7.68 -18.57
C TYR A 34 3.32 6.36 -17.94
N LEU A 35 3.41 6.25 -16.61
CA LEU A 35 2.86 5.17 -15.80
C LEU A 35 1.95 5.77 -14.74
N PRO A 36 1.07 4.97 -14.10
CA PRO A 36 0.28 5.43 -12.96
C PRO A 36 1.16 5.48 -11.69
N TYR A 37 2.02 6.50 -11.63
CA TYR A 37 3.02 6.65 -10.56
C TYR A 37 2.41 6.85 -9.18
N GLY A 38 1.22 7.45 -9.11
CA GLY A 38 0.53 7.63 -7.84
C GLY A 38 0.21 6.30 -7.17
N THR A 39 -0.40 5.41 -7.92
CA THR A 39 -0.73 4.06 -7.45
C THR A 39 0.53 3.27 -7.11
N LEU A 40 1.54 3.35 -7.97
CA LEU A 40 2.83 2.69 -7.72
C LEU A 40 3.44 3.17 -6.40
N THR A 41 3.46 4.48 -6.17
CA THR A 41 4.03 5.06 -4.95
C THR A 41 3.33 4.56 -3.70
N VAL A 42 1.99 4.63 -3.64
CA VAL A 42 1.27 4.19 -2.43
C VAL A 42 1.41 2.69 -2.20
N ASN A 43 1.45 1.90 -3.26
CA ASN A 43 1.63 0.46 -3.14
C ASN A 43 3.04 0.10 -2.65
N VAL A 44 4.06 0.76 -3.17
CA VAL A 44 5.46 0.53 -2.76
C VAL A 44 5.68 0.97 -1.30
N VAL A 45 5.27 2.20 -0.97
CA VAL A 45 5.41 2.74 0.39
C VAL A 45 4.59 1.94 1.38
N GLY A 46 3.35 1.61 1.02
CA GLY A 46 2.47 0.80 1.86
C GLY A 46 2.99 -0.61 2.09
N SER A 47 3.60 -1.22 1.07
CA SER A 47 4.20 -2.56 1.19
C SER A 47 5.40 -2.55 2.14
N LEU A 48 6.26 -1.53 2.04
CA LEU A 48 7.37 -1.34 2.96
C LEU A 48 6.86 -1.20 4.40
N ALA A 49 5.88 -0.32 4.61
CA ALA A 49 5.31 -0.06 5.92
C ALA A 49 4.62 -1.30 6.49
N LEU A 50 3.87 -2.03 5.66
CA LEU A 50 3.18 -3.24 6.12
C LEU A 50 4.17 -4.32 6.54
N GLY A 51 5.22 -4.55 5.75
CA GLY A 51 6.27 -5.50 6.11
C GLY A 51 6.92 -5.15 7.44
N TRP A 52 7.20 -3.88 7.66
CA TRP A 52 7.81 -3.40 8.90
C TRP A 52 6.82 -3.54 10.08
N PHE A 53 5.62 -2.99 9.98
CA PHE A 53 4.65 -3.02 11.08
C PHE A 53 4.22 -4.44 11.44
N ALA A 54 3.93 -5.28 10.47
CA ALA A 54 3.51 -6.65 10.72
C ALA A 54 4.59 -7.42 11.49
N THR A 55 5.85 -7.28 11.07
CA THR A 55 6.98 -7.95 11.74
C THR A 55 7.22 -7.37 13.13
N PHE A 56 7.21 -6.06 13.26
CA PHE A 56 7.40 -5.35 14.53
C PHE A 56 6.35 -5.79 15.55
N PHE A 57 5.10 -5.88 15.14
CA PHE A 57 4.01 -6.28 16.04
C PHE A 57 4.04 -7.76 16.43
N LEU A 58 4.58 -8.63 15.57
CA LEU A 58 4.74 -10.05 15.92
C LEU A 58 5.70 -10.24 17.10
N GLU A 59 6.71 -9.39 17.18
CA GLU A 59 7.72 -9.47 18.24
C GLU A 59 7.31 -8.74 19.52
N ARG A 60 6.27 -7.92 19.46
CA ARG A 60 5.82 -7.08 20.59
C ARG A 60 4.35 -7.29 20.88
N GLN A 61 4.07 -8.39 21.56
CA GLN A 61 2.68 -8.78 21.87
C GLN A 61 2.01 -7.88 22.92
N GLU A 62 2.80 -7.07 23.64
CA GLU A 62 2.26 -6.07 24.57
C GLU A 62 1.51 -4.94 23.87
N ILE A 63 1.72 -4.73 22.58
CA ILE A 63 1.00 -3.72 21.81
C ILE A 63 -0.43 -4.22 21.57
N SER A 64 -1.41 -3.35 21.79
CA SER A 64 -2.81 -3.76 21.71
C SER A 64 -3.19 -4.22 20.30
N SER A 65 -4.06 -5.23 20.23
CA SER A 65 -4.59 -5.73 18.96
C SER A 65 -5.41 -4.67 18.23
N VAL A 66 -6.03 -3.76 18.96
CA VAL A 66 -6.80 -2.65 18.38
C VAL A 66 -5.88 -1.75 17.56
N LEU A 67 -4.73 -1.37 18.11
CA LEU A 67 -3.75 -0.54 17.40
C LEU A 67 -3.18 -1.26 16.19
N ARG A 68 -2.81 -2.54 16.33
CA ARG A 68 -2.31 -3.34 15.21
C ARG A 68 -3.29 -3.38 14.05
N LEU A 69 -4.54 -3.71 14.34
CA LEU A 69 -5.59 -3.81 13.32
C LEU A 69 -5.89 -2.45 12.68
N GLY A 70 -5.92 -1.40 13.48
CA GLY A 70 -6.14 -0.05 12.96
C GLY A 70 -5.07 0.39 11.99
N LEU A 71 -3.80 0.09 12.27
CA LEU A 71 -2.68 0.45 11.40
C LEU A 71 -2.55 -0.47 10.20
N THR A 72 -2.58 -1.79 10.40
CA THR A 72 -2.28 -2.73 9.31
C THR A 72 -3.49 -2.97 8.42
N VAL A 73 -4.60 -3.40 8.97
CA VAL A 73 -5.81 -3.68 8.20
C VAL A 73 -6.51 -2.39 7.81
N GLY A 74 -6.65 -1.47 8.75
CA GLY A 74 -7.35 -0.21 8.51
C GLY A 74 -6.54 0.72 7.61
N PHE A 75 -5.49 1.34 8.17
CA PHE A 75 -4.75 2.38 7.45
C PHE A 75 -4.03 1.82 6.23
N LEU A 76 -3.14 0.87 6.40
CA LEU A 76 -2.33 0.35 5.29
C LEU A 76 -3.17 -0.44 4.29
N GLY A 77 -4.19 -1.16 4.77
CA GLY A 77 -5.11 -1.87 3.88
C GLY A 77 -5.88 -0.93 2.96
N ALA A 78 -6.26 0.25 3.43
CA ALA A 78 -6.93 1.28 2.63
C ALA A 78 -5.96 2.17 1.84
N PHE A 79 -4.73 2.31 2.32
CA PHE A 79 -3.69 3.10 1.68
C PHE A 79 -3.18 2.46 0.39
N THR A 80 -3.04 1.13 0.37
CA THR A 80 -2.63 0.36 -0.81
C THR A 80 -3.86 -0.03 -1.64
N THR A 81 -3.67 -0.32 -2.92
CA THR A 81 -4.80 -0.65 -3.79
C THR A 81 -4.41 -1.59 -4.92
N PHE A 82 -5.03 -2.75 -4.93
CA PHE A 82 -4.93 -3.68 -6.05
C PHE A 82 -5.94 -3.33 -7.15
N SER A 83 -7.14 -2.91 -6.79
CA SER A 83 -8.21 -2.64 -7.76
C SER A 83 -7.88 -1.46 -8.69
N THR A 84 -7.34 -0.38 -8.14
CA THR A 84 -6.91 0.76 -8.95
C THR A 84 -5.75 0.39 -9.86
N PHE A 85 -4.78 -0.35 -9.34
CA PHE A 85 -3.67 -0.91 -10.12
C PHE A 85 -4.19 -1.76 -11.29
N SER A 86 -5.17 -2.62 -11.04
CA SER A 86 -5.76 -3.49 -12.06
C SER A 86 -6.46 -2.66 -13.14
N TYR A 87 -7.27 -1.69 -12.75
CA TYR A 87 -7.99 -0.82 -13.65
C TYR A 87 -7.03 -0.01 -14.53
N GLU A 88 -6.03 0.60 -13.93
CA GLU A 88 -5.06 1.42 -14.65
C GLU A 88 -4.20 0.60 -15.61
N SER A 89 -3.81 -0.60 -15.22
CA SER A 89 -3.07 -1.52 -16.09
C SER A 89 -3.91 -1.93 -17.30
N LEU A 90 -5.19 -2.24 -17.08
CA LEU A 90 -6.10 -2.60 -18.15
C LEU A 90 -6.35 -1.41 -19.08
N GLN A 91 -6.48 -0.20 -18.54
CA GLN A 91 -6.65 1.02 -19.36
C GLN A 91 -5.45 1.24 -20.29
N LEU A 92 -4.23 1.03 -19.79
CA LEU A 92 -3.02 1.11 -20.63
C LEU A 92 -3.09 0.09 -21.77
N LEU A 93 -3.49 -1.14 -21.46
CA LEU A 93 -3.60 -2.21 -22.45
C LEU A 93 -4.66 -1.89 -23.50
N LEU A 94 -5.84 -1.45 -23.08
CA LEU A 94 -6.95 -1.13 -24.00
C LEU A 94 -6.66 0.07 -24.87
N ASN A 95 -5.82 0.99 -24.42
CA ASN A 95 -5.39 2.16 -25.19
C ASN A 95 -4.20 1.85 -26.11
N GLY A 96 -3.81 0.59 -26.24
CA GLY A 96 -2.73 0.17 -27.12
C GLY A 96 -1.33 0.28 -26.52
N ALA A 97 -1.20 0.74 -25.28
CA ALA A 97 0.08 0.88 -24.59
C ALA A 97 0.50 -0.44 -23.93
N VAL A 98 0.68 -1.48 -24.73
CA VAL A 98 0.91 -2.86 -24.25
C VAL A 98 2.17 -2.96 -23.37
N TRP A 99 3.26 -2.36 -23.82
CA TRP A 99 4.52 -2.41 -23.07
C TRP A 99 4.47 -1.64 -21.77
N ARG A 100 3.78 -0.50 -21.77
CA ARG A 100 3.57 0.28 -20.53
C ARG A 100 2.69 -0.48 -19.54
N ALA A 101 1.64 -1.15 -20.04
CA ALA A 101 0.78 -1.99 -19.21
C ALA A 101 1.59 -3.12 -18.57
N LEU A 102 2.38 -3.83 -19.37
CA LEU A 102 3.20 -4.95 -18.90
C LEU A 102 4.25 -4.46 -17.89
N PHE A 103 4.92 -3.36 -18.20
CA PHE A 103 5.91 -2.76 -17.29
C PHE A 103 5.28 -2.34 -15.97
N ASN A 104 4.08 -1.75 -16.01
CA ASN A 104 3.36 -1.37 -14.79
C ASN A 104 3.06 -2.59 -13.91
N VAL A 105 2.57 -3.67 -14.50
CA VAL A 105 2.26 -4.90 -13.76
C VAL A 105 3.51 -5.49 -13.12
N VAL A 106 4.57 -5.66 -13.91
CA VAL A 106 5.83 -6.26 -13.43
C VAL A 106 6.48 -5.39 -12.35
N LEU A 107 6.53 -4.07 -12.59
CA LEU A 107 7.15 -3.14 -11.64
C LEU A 107 6.40 -3.10 -10.31
N ASN A 108 5.07 -3.04 -10.34
CA ASN A 108 4.27 -3.10 -9.10
C ASN A 108 4.53 -4.39 -8.33
N ALA A 109 4.49 -5.53 -9.02
CA ALA A 109 4.68 -6.83 -8.37
C ALA A 109 6.07 -6.94 -7.73
N ILE A 110 7.11 -6.66 -8.49
CA ILE A 110 8.50 -6.81 -8.02
C ILE A 110 8.83 -5.77 -6.95
N ALA A 111 8.50 -4.50 -7.19
CA ALA A 111 8.82 -3.44 -6.25
C ALA A 111 8.06 -3.60 -4.92
N CYS A 112 6.79 -3.93 -4.97
CA CYS A 112 5.98 -4.09 -3.75
C CYS A 112 6.43 -5.29 -2.92
N ILE A 113 6.64 -6.44 -3.55
CA ILE A 113 7.10 -7.64 -2.85
C ILE A 113 8.51 -7.40 -2.29
N GLY A 114 9.40 -6.80 -3.09
CA GLY A 114 10.75 -6.47 -2.66
C GLY A 114 10.78 -5.50 -1.49
N MET A 115 9.96 -4.45 -1.53
CA MET A 115 9.90 -3.47 -0.44
C MET A 115 9.24 -4.04 0.81
N CYS A 116 8.28 -4.95 0.66
CA CYS A 116 7.75 -5.69 1.80
C CYS A 116 8.85 -6.49 2.50
N TYR A 117 9.68 -7.18 1.73
CA TYR A 117 10.85 -7.90 2.26
C TYR A 117 11.81 -6.96 2.98
N VAL A 118 12.12 -5.81 2.39
CA VAL A 118 12.98 -4.79 3.01
C VAL A 118 12.38 -4.34 4.35
N GLY A 119 11.08 -4.08 4.40
CA GLY A 119 10.39 -3.69 5.62
C GLY A 119 10.51 -4.75 6.72
N ILE A 120 10.35 -6.02 6.36
CA ILE A 120 10.51 -7.13 7.28
C ILE A 120 11.94 -7.17 7.85
N GLN A 121 12.94 -7.04 6.97
CA GLN A 121 14.33 -7.05 7.41
C GLN A 121 14.67 -5.87 8.31
N MET A 122 14.16 -4.68 7.98
CA MET A 122 14.35 -3.50 8.82
C MET A 122 13.77 -3.70 10.22
N ALA A 123 12.60 -4.28 10.33
CA ALA A 123 11.97 -4.55 11.64
C ALA A 123 12.77 -5.56 12.45
N ARG A 124 13.37 -6.56 11.80
CA ARG A 124 14.14 -7.61 12.48
C ARG A 124 15.43 -7.11 13.12
N ILE A 125 16.03 -6.06 12.59
CA ILE A 125 17.27 -5.51 13.13
C ILE A 125 17.01 -4.41 14.17
N MET A 126 15.78 -4.09 14.45
CA MET A 126 15.36 -3.13 15.48
C MET A 126 14.89 -3.90 16.72
#